data_b55164e247c9700ca0404201c1014744
#
_entry.id   b55164e247c9700ca0404201c1014744
#
_cell.length_a   1.000
_cell.length_b   1.000
_cell.length_c   1.000
_cell.angle_alpha   90.00
_cell.angle_beta   90.00
_cell.angle_gamma   90.00
#
_symmetry.space_group_name_H-M   'P 1'
#
loop_
_entity.id
_entity.type
_entity.pdbx_description
1 polymer ?
#
loop_
_entity_poly.entity_id
_entity_poly.type
_entity_poly.pdbx_seq_one_letter_code
_entity_poly.pdbx_strand_id
1 'polypeptide(L)'
;MKNSGKLVSFLVPIISILLAFVIGCIIMAVLGANPFVALESLWIGAFGSLRNVGTTLARSTPLIFTSLCACFAYRCGVFNLGGEGQFLMGSIAAFLTCYFTGLTGFAGVLLALLAGAVAGGFWGMIPGVLKIGRGQNEMIISIMLNYVATLFM
;
A
#
# COMPACT_ATOMS: atom_id res chain seq x y z
N MET A 1 30.54 22.07 3.27
CA MET A 1 29.14 22.29 2.93
C MET A 1 28.40 21.06 2.35
N LYS A 2 29.08 19.94 2.00
CA LYS A 2 28.44 18.73 1.38
C LYS A 2 27.69 17.81 2.37
N ASN A 3 27.95 17.92 3.67
CA ASN A 3 27.32 17.06 4.70
C ASN A 3 25.98 17.62 5.22
N SER A 4 25.78 18.94 5.16
CA SER A 4 24.51 19.54 5.64
C SER A 4 23.30 19.10 4.81
N GLY A 5 23.44 18.89 3.51
CA GLY A 5 22.34 18.44 2.65
C GLY A 5 21.86 17.01 2.96
N LYS A 6 22.79 16.12 3.30
CA LYS A 6 22.44 14.73 3.67
C LYS A 6 21.74 14.67 5.03
N LEU A 7 22.20 15.49 5.98
CA LEU A 7 21.59 15.57 7.30
C LEU A 7 20.15 16.14 7.21
N VAL A 8 19.95 17.19 6.43
CA VAL A 8 18.63 17.79 6.20
C VAL A 8 17.70 16.78 5.52
N SER A 9 18.16 16.08 4.48
CA SER A 9 17.36 15.07 3.77
C SER A 9 16.95 13.89 4.68
N PHE A 10 17.72 13.58 5.72
CA PHE A 10 17.39 12.55 6.70
C PHE A 10 16.49 13.07 7.82
N LEU A 11 16.72 14.31 8.28
CA LEU A 11 15.95 14.91 9.38
C LEU A 11 14.53 15.33 8.96
N VAL A 12 14.34 15.81 7.74
CA VAL A 12 13.03 16.30 7.27
C VAL A 12 11.93 15.25 7.37
N PRO A 13 12.09 13.99 6.91
CA PRO A 13 11.07 12.96 7.07
C PRO A 13 10.77 12.65 8.55
N ILE A 14 11.80 12.59 9.39
CA ILE A 14 11.64 12.29 10.82
C ILE A 14 10.85 13.41 11.52
N ILE A 15 11.21 14.67 11.27
CA ILE A 15 10.51 15.82 11.83
C ILE A 15 9.06 15.86 11.33
N SER A 16 8.82 15.56 10.06
CA SER A 16 7.46 15.52 9.49
C SER A 16 6.59 14.45 10.17
N ILE A 17 7.14 13.26 10.43
CA ILE A 17 6.43 12.19 11.14
C ILE A 17 6.13 12.61 12.58
N LEU A 18 7.10 13.17 13.30
CA LEU A 18 6.90 13.63 14.68
C LEU A 18 5.84 14.75 14.74
N LEU A 19 5.90 15.70 13.79
CA LEU A 19 4.91 16.77 13.70
C LEU A 19 3.50 16.22 13.44
N ALA A 20 3.36 15.25 12.55
CA ALA A 20 2.09 14.58 12.28
C ALA A 20 1.54 13.87 13.53
N PHE A 21 2.39 13.21 14.31
CA PHE A 21 2.01 12.61 15.60
C PHE A 21 1.53 13.66 16.61
N VAL A 22 2.24 14.78 16.73
CA VAL A 22 1.85 15.87 17.64
C VAL A 22 0.49 16.47 17.23
N ILE A 23 0.30 16.74 15.94
CA ILE A 23 -0.98 17.23 15.43
C ILE A 23 -2.09 16.22 15.69
N GLY A 24 -1.87 14.94 15.45
CA GLY A 24 -2.81 13.87 15.76
C GLY A 24 -3.20 13.81 17.24
N CYS A 25 -2.23 13.95 18.14
CA CYS A 25 -2.48 14.02 19.59
C CYS A 25 -3.32 15.25 19.98
N ILE A 26 -3.05 16.40 19.37
CA ILE A 26 -3.82 17.63 19.61
C ILE A 26 -5.28 17.44 19.16
N ILE A 27 -5.49 16.88 17.96
CA ILE A 27 -6.82 16.61 17.44
C ILE A 27 -7.58 15.65 18.36
N MET A 28 -6.95 14.55 18.81
CA MET A 28 -7.57 13.61 19.75
C MET A 28 -7.96 14.28 21.07
N ALA A 29 -7.09 15.13 21.61
CA ALA A 29 -7.34 15.87 22.84
C ALA A 29 -8.55 16.84 22.69
N VAL A 30 -8.65 17.54 21.56
CA VAL A 30 -9.77 18.44 21.24
C VAL A 30 -11.09 17.66 21.13
N LEU A 31 -11.05 16.44 20.60
CA LEU A 31 -12.22 15.55 20.49
C LEU A 31 -12.57 14.86 21.81
N GLY A 32 -11.87 15.16 22.92
CA GLY A 32 -12.15 14.60 24.24
C GLY A 32 -11.53 13.21 24.49
N ALA A 33 -10.74 12.70 23.57
CA ALA A 33 -10.01 11.43 23.74
C ALA A 33 -8.65 11.67 24.40
N ASN A 34 -8.22 10.72 25.24
CA ASN A 34 -6.91 10.81 25.90
C ASN A 34 -5.81 10.32 24.91
N PRO A 35 -4.90 11.21 24.44
CA PRO A 35 -3.86 10.82 23.48
C PRO A 35 -2.89 9.78 24.02
N PHE A 36 -2.60 9.80 25.33
CA PHE A 36 -1.68 8.83 25.94
C PHE A 36 -2.26 7.42 25.93
N VAL A 37 -3.54 7.26 26.25
CA VAL A 37 -4.24 5.97 26.20
C VAL A 37 -4.30 5.46 24.76
N ALA A 38 -4.53 6.35 23.78
CA ALA A 38 -4.53 5.98 22.38
C ALA A 38 -3.16 5.49 21.90
N LEU A 39 -2.08 6.19 22.27
CA LEU A 39 -0.72 5.79 21.92
C LEU A 39 -0.30 4.48 22.60
N GLU A 40 -0.67 4.29 23.86
CA GLU A 40 -0.45 3.05 24.59
C GLU A 40 -1.16 1.88 23.92
N SER A 41 -2.43 2.07 23.56
CA SER A 41 -3.23 1.07 22.85
C SER A 41 -2.65 0.73 21.47
N LEU A 42 -2.13 1.71 20.75
CA LEU A 42 -1.40 1.51 19.50
C LEU A 42 -0.15 0.65 19.71
N TRP A 43 0.64 0.98 20.73
CA TRP A 43 1.87 0.24 21.03
C TRP A 43 1.58 -1.21 21.44
N ILE A 44 0.64 -1.40 22.36
CA ILE A 44 0.21 -2.73 22.79
C ILE A 44 -0.43 -3.51 21.63
N GLY A 45 -1.24 -2.85 20.81
CA GLY A 45 -1.86 -3.45 19.63
C GLY A 45 -0.86 -3.93 18.58
N ALA A 46 0.25 -3.20 18.39
CA ALA A 46 1.27 -3.54 17.42
C ALA A 46 2.30 -4.56 17.96
N PHE A 47 2.74 -4.39 19.21
CA PHE A 47 3.91 -5.08 19.76
C PHE A 47 3.63 -5.83 21.08
N GLY A 48 2.46 -5.68 21.68
CA GLY A 48 2.14 -6.19 23.03
C GLY A 48 2.11 -7.71 23.16
N SER A 49 2.06 -8.46 22.06
CA SER A 49 2.14 -9.93 22.07
C SER A 49 2.77 -10.46 20.78
N LEU A 50 3.28 -11.70 20.82
CA LEU A 50 3.82 -12.35 19.63
C LEU A 50 2.79 -12.44 18.49
N ARG A 51 1.51 -12.65 18.84
CA ARG A 51 0.39 -12.63 17.89
C ARG A 51 0.20 -11.26 17.25
N ASN A 52 0.29 -10.20 18.06
CA ASN A 52 0.14 -8.82 17.57
C ASN A 52 1.28 -8.46 16.60
N VAL A 53 2.51 -8.83 16.94
CA VAL A 53 3.67 -8.65 16.06
C VAL A 53 3.47 -9.41 14.73
N GLY A 54 3.04 -10.67 14.79
CA GLY A 54 2.74 -11.45 13.58
C GLY A 54 1.65 -10.81 12.72
N THR A 55 0.58 -10.31 13.33
CA THR A 55 -0.49 -9.60 12.62
C THR A 55 0.01 -8.29 12.01
N THR A 56 0.84 -7.55 12.73
CA THR A 56 1.44 -6.30 12.24
C THR A 56 2.33 -6.56 11.03
N LEU A 57 3.18 -7.58 11.06
CA LEU A 57 4.00 -7.98 9.92
C LEU A 57 3.15 -8.42 8.73
N ALA A 58 2.13 -9.24 8.95
CA ALA A 58 1.24 -9.69 7.89
C ALA A 58 0.51 -8.50 7.22
N ARG A 59 0.02 -7.54 8.00
CA ARG A 59 -0.64 -6.33 7.49
C ARG A 59 0.34 -5.35 6.82
N SER A 60 1.60 -5.35 7.21
CA SER A 60 2.64 -4.52 6.58
C SER A 60 3.08 -5.06 5.21
N THR A 61 2.93 -6.35 4.96
CA THR A 61 3.38 -6.99 3.71
C THR A 61 2.76 -6.35 2.45
N PRO A 62 1.43 -6.16 2.33
CA PRO A 62 0.83 -5.48 1.17
C PRO A 62 1.35 -4.05 1.00
N LEU A 63 1.54 -3.32 2.11
CA LEU A 63 2.04 -1.94 2.08
C LEU A 63 3.47 -1.86 1.56
N ILE A 64 4.32 -2.83 1.90
CA ILE A 64 5.69 -2.91 1.37
C ILE A 64 5.68 -3.12 -0.13
N PHE A 65 4.86 -4.07 -0.63
CA PHE A 65 4.78 -4.35 -2.06
C PHE A 65 4.19 -3.19 -2.86
N THR A 66 3.15 -2.53 -2.36
CA THR A 66 2.58 -1.35 -3.03
C THR A 66 3.54 -0.16 -3.04
N SER A 67 4.31 0.02 -1.96
CA SER A 67 5.35 1.04 -1.89
C SER A 67 6.50 0.77 -2.87
N LEU A 68 6.93 -0.49 -3.00
CA LEU A 68 7.94 -0.89 -4.00
C LEU A 68 7.45 -0.66 -5.43
N CYS A 69 6.18 -0.97 -5.71
CA CYS A 69 5.55 -0.71 -7.00
C CYS A 69 5.57 0.79 -7.33
N ALA A 70 5.19 1.64 -6.37
CA ALA A 70 5.22 3.10 -6.53
C ALA A 70 6.65 3.63 -6.73
N CYS A 71 7.62 3.13 -5.96
CA CYS A 71 9.04 3.48 -6.09
C CYS A 71 9.61 3.12 -7.46
N PHE A 72 9.27 1.94 -7.97
CA PHE A 72 9.71 1.48 -9.28
C PHE A 72 9.12 2.35 -10.40
N ALA A 73 7.82 2.60 -10.35
CA ALA A 73 7.13 3.47 -11.30
C ALA A 73 7.72 4.88 -11.33
N TYR A 74 8.00 5.44 -10.15
CA TYR A 74 8.61 6.76 -10.02
C TYR A 74 10.00 6.82 -10.68
N ARG A 75 10.81 5.78 -10.54
CA ARG A 75 12.12 5.68 -11.21
C ARG A 75 12.01 5.58 -12.73
N CYS A 76 10.89 5.06 -13.24
CA CYS A 76 10.58 5.04 -14.66
C CYS A 76 9.97 6.35 -15.19
N GLY A 77 9.85 7.39 -14.35
CA GLY A 77 9.26 8.67 -14.74
C GLY A 77 7.72 8.62 -14.86
N VAL A 78 7.09 7.66 -14.20
CA VAL A 78 5.63 7.47 -14.18
C VAL A 78 5.12 7.55 -12.75
N PHE A 79 4.05 8.32 -12.52
CA PHE A 79 3.37 8.34 -11.22
C PHE A 79 2.27 7.27 -11.20
N ASN A 80 2.54 6.15 -10.51
CA ASN A 80 1.54 5.10 -10.32
C ASN A 80 0.86 5.23 -8.94
N LEU A 81 -0.32 5.80 -8.92
CA LEU A 81 -1.20 5.86 -7.74
C LEU A 81 -2.22 4.69 -7.73
N GLY A 82 -2.11 3.77 -8.68
CA GLY A 82 -3.04 2.64 -8.87
C GLY A 82 -2.69 1.38 -8.08
N GLY A 83 -1.72 1.44 -7.16
CA GLY A 83 -1.26 0.27 -6.39
C GLY A 83 -2.38 -0.42 -5.61
N GLU A 84 -3.35 0.34 -5.09
CA GLU A 84 -4.51 -0.21 -4.40
C GLU A 84 -5.40 -1.04 -5.33
N GLY A 85 -5.79 -0.49 -6.48
CA GLY A 85 -6.60 -1.19 -7.47
C GLY A 85 -5.91 -2.43 -8.05
N GLN A 86 -4.60 -2.35 -8.28
CA GLN A 86 -3.78 -3.49 -8.72
C GLN A 86 -3.79 -4.60 -7.67
N PHE A 87 -3.65 -4.25 -6.40
CA PHE A 87 -3.71 -5.20 -5.29
C PHE A 87 -5.09 -5.84 -5.17
N LEU A 88 -6.17 -5.06 -5.26
CA LEU A 88 -7.54 -5.57 -5.20
C LEU A 88 -7.84 -6.54 -6.35
N MET A 89 -7.55 -6.17 -7.58
CA MET A 89 -7.77 -7.03 -8.75
C MET A 89 -6.91 -8.29 -8.70
N GLY A 90 -5.67 -8.17 -8.24
CA GLY A 90 -4.79 -9.31 -8.00
C GLY A 90 -5.34 -10.25 -6.93
N SER A 91 -5.89 -9.71 -5.84
CA SER A 91 -6.48 -10.50 -4.74
C SER A 91 -7.73 -11.24 -5.19
N ILE A 92 -8.60 -10.60 -5.97
CA ILE A 92 -9.80 -11.21 -6.55
C ILE A 92 -9.39 -12.38 -7.46
N ALA A 93 -8.43 -12.18 -8.35
CA ALA A 93 -7.96 -13.23 -9.25
C ALA A 93 -7.33 -14.41 -8.50
N ALA A 94 -6.54 -14.13 -7.47
CA ALA A 94 -5.97 -15.16 -6.62
C ALA A 94 -7.05 -15.98 -5.90
N PHE A 95 -8.05 -15.29 -5.34
CA PHE A 95 -9.19 -15.94 -4.68
C PHE A 95 -10.00 -16.82 -5.65
N LEU A 96 -10.38 -16.27 -6.81
CA LEU A 96 -11.12 -17.01 -7.83
C LEU A 96 -10.35 -18.25 -8.31
N THR A 97 -9.03 -18.11 -8.47
CA THR A 97 -8.18 -19.24 -8.85
C THR A 97 -8.23 -20.36 -7.82
N CYS A 98 -8.10 -20.05 -6.53
CA CYS A 98 -8.24 -21.03 -5.46
C CYS A 98 -9.64 -21.64 -5.43
N TYR A 99 -10.67 -20.83 -5.59
CA TYR A 99 -12.07 -21.26 -5.54
C TYR A 99 -12.42 -22.23 -6.68
N PHE A 100 -12.05 -21.91 -7.92
CA PHE A 100 -12.39 -22.75 -9.07
C PHE A 100 -11.50 -23.97 -9.24
N THR A 101 -10.23 -23.89 -8.85
CA THR A 101 -9.31 -25.05 -9.00
C THR A 101 -9.44 -26.03 -7.86
N GLY A 102 -9.88 -25.60 -6.67
CA GLY A 102 -9.92 -26.42 -5.46
C GLY A 102 -8.55 -26.93 -5.01
N LEU A 103 -7.46 -26.44 -5.63
CA LEU A 103 -6.11 -26.86 -5.29
C LEU A 103 -5.70 -26.35 -3.92
N THR A 104 -5.23 -27.25 -3.07
CA THR A 104 -4.73 -26.95 -1.73
C THR A 104 -3.22 -27.15 -1.66
N GLY A 105 -2.60 -26.66 -0.57
CA GLY A 105 -1.17 -26.80 -0.36
C GLY A 105 -0.33 -25.85 -1.23
N PHE A 106 0.94 -26.20 -1.41
CA PHE A 106 1.93 -25.34 -2.06
C PHE A 106 1.59 -25.02 -3.52
N ALA A 107 1.06 -25.98 -4.25
CA ALA A 107 0.68 -25.80 -5.66
C ALA A 107 -0.46 -24.78 -5.82
N GLY A 108 -1.48 -24.85 -4.93
CA GLY A 108 -2.57 -23.87 -4.91
C GLY A 108 -2.09 -22.46 -4.61
N VAL A 109 -1.20 -22.30 -3.63
CA VAL A 109 -0.61 -21.00 -3.28
C VAL A 109 0.19 -20.42 -4.45
N LEU A 110 1.03 -21.24 -5.10
CA LEU A 110 1.84 -20.78 -6.24
C LEU A 110 0.95 -20.34 -7.41
N LEU A 111 -0.08 -21.11 -7.72
CA LEU A 111 -1.01 -20.78 -8.81
C LEU A 111 -1.79 -19.48 -8.50
N ALA A 112 -2.26 -19.31 -7.27
CA ALA A 112 -2.95 -18.11 -6.82
C ALA A 112 -2.04 -16.86 -6.90
N LEU A 113 -0.78 -16.98 -6.48
CA LEU A 113 0.20 -15.89 -6.59
C LEU A 113 0.46 -15.51 -8.05
N LEU A 114 0.62 -16.47 -8.94
CA LEU A 114 0.82 -16.21 -10.37
C LEU A 114 -0.42 -15.55 -10.99
N ALA A 115 -1.60 -16.05 -10.72
CA ALA A 115 -2.85 -15.47 -11.21
C ALA A 115 -3.04 -14.03 -10.68
N GLY A 116 -2.77 -13.80 -9.39
CA GLY A 116 -2.81 -12.47 -8.79
C GLY A 116 -1.80 -11.51 -9.41
N ALA A 117 -0.56 -11.97 -9.64
CA ALA A 117 0.48 -11.16 -10.28
C ALA A 117 0.11 -10.78 -11.72
N VAL A 118 -0.43 -11.72 -12.49
CA VAL A 118 -0.88 -11.48 -13.87
C VAL A 118 -2.04 -10.48 -13.89
N ALA A 119 -3.08 -10.69 -13.09
CA ALA A 119 -4.25 -9.82 -13.05
C ALA A 119 -3.91 -8.40 -12.55
N GLY A 120 -3.15 -8.29 -11.47
CA GLY A 120 -2.67 -7.00 -10.96
C GLY A 120 -1.77 -6.28 -11.96
N GLY A 121 -0.89 -7.02 -12.66
CA GLY A 121 -0.05 -6.50 -13.74
C GLY A 121 -0.85 -5.98 -14.92
N PHE A 122 -1.85 -6.72 -15.39
CA PHE A 122 -2.78 -6.25 -16.44
C PHE A 122 -3.52 -4.97 -16.02
N TRP A 123 -4.02 -4.93 -14.79
CA TRP A 123 -4.69 -3.74 -14.27
C TRP A 123 -3.75 -2.53 -14.23
N GLY A 124 -2.50 -2.74 -13.81
CA GLY A 124 -1.47 -1.70 -13.77
C GLY A 124 -0.98 -1.25 -15.15
N MET A 125 -1.15 -2.07 -16.18
CA MET A 125 -0.76 -1.73 -17.54
C MET A 125 -1.73 -0.71 -18.19
N ILE A 126 -2.99 -0.66 -17.75
CA ILE A 126 -4.02 0.21 -18.33
C ILE A 126 -3.63 1.69 -18.32
N PRO A 127 -3.20 2.30 -17.19
CA PRO A 127 -2.75 3.69 -17.15
C PRO A 127 -1.57 3.96 -18.08
N GLY A 128 -0.63 3.01 -18.17
CA GLY A 128 0.55 3.11 -19.03
C GLY A 128 0.18 3.14 -20.51
N VAL A 129 -0.68 2.25 -20.96
CA VAL A 129 -1.16 2.19 -22.34
C VAL A 129 -1.92 3.46 -22.72
N LEU A 130 -2.78 3.96 -21.83
CA LEU A 130 -3.54 5.19 -22.07
C LEU A 130 -2.65 6.44 -22.10
N LYS A 131 -1.59 6.46 -21.29
CA LYS A 131 -0.59 7.53 -21.33
C LYS A 131 0.14 7.55 -22.68
N ILE A 132 0.63 6.40 -23.13
CA ILE A 132 1.41 6.30 -24.38
C ILE A 132 0.50 6.53 -25.60
N GLY A 133 -0.69 5.91 -25.62
CA GLY A 133 -1.56 5.93 -26.79
C GLY A 133 -2.39 7.21 -26.95
N ARG A 134 -2.75 7.86 -25.85
CA ARG A 134 -3.66 9.03 -25.84
C ARG A 134 -3.13 10.24 -25.11
N GLY A 135 -1.91 10.19 -24.56
CA GLY A 135 -1.31 11.31 -23.80
C GLY A 135 -2.06 11.66 -22.51
N GLN A 136 -2.85 10.72 -21.96
CA GLN A 136 -3.67 11.01 -20.80
C GLN A 136 -2.83 11.01 -19.50
N ASN A 137 -3.34 11.71 -18.48
CA ASN A 137 -2.67 11.80 -17.19
C ASN A 137 -2.82 10.48 -16.43
N GLU A 138 -1.69 9.78 -16.24
CA GLU A 138 -1.62 8.49 -15.56
C GLU A 138 -2.09 8.53 -14.10
N MET A 139 -1.92 9.66 -13.41
CA MET A 139 -2.36 9.80 -12.02
C MET A 139 -3.89 9.74 -11.91
N ILE A 140 -4.59 10.49 -12.78
CA ILE A 140 -6.05 10.55 -12.79
C ILE A 140 -6.62 9.17 -13.14
N ILE A 141 -6.08 8.53 -14.17
CA ILE A 141 -6.53 7.21 -14.60
C ILE A 141 -6.30 6.17 -13.49
N SER A 142 -5.13 6.20 -12.83
CA SER A 142 -4.81 5.27 -11.76
C SER A 142 -5.78 5.40 -10.56
N ILE A 143 -6.13 6.64 -10.18
CA ILE A 143 -7.09 6.89 -9.11
C ILE A 143 -8.49 6.39 -9.52
N MET A 144 -8.92 6.69 -10.75
CA MET A 144 -10.22 6.20 -11.24
C MET A 144 -10.29 4.67 -11.26
N LEU A 145 -9.21 4.01 -11.67
CA LEU A 145 -9.12 2.55 -11.67
C LEU A 145 -9.14 1.94 -10.26
N ASN A 146 -8.64 2.65 -9.23
CA ASN A 146 -8.80 2.21 -7.85
C ASN A 146 -10.29 2.17 -7.45
N TYR A 147 -11.06 3.23 -7.78
CA TYR A 147 -12.49 3.24 -7.51
C TYR A 147 -13.22 2.12 -8.28
N VAL A 148 -12.87 1.92 -9.54
CA VAL A 148 -13.45 0.82 -10.33
C VAL A 148 -13.13 -0.53 -9.70
N ALA A 149 -11.88 -0.77 -9.29
CA ALA A 149 -11.47 -2.01 -8.63
C ALA A 149 -12.24 -2.26 -7.31
N THR A 150 -12.50 -1.21 -6.55
CA THR A 150 -13.28 -1.29 -5.30
C THR A 150 -14.72 -1.72 -5.55
N LEU A 151 -15.30 -1.36 -6.71
CA LEU A 151 -16.68 -1.77 -7.06
C LEU A 151 -16.80 -3.26 -7.43
N PHE A 152 -15.69 -3.93 -7.76
CA PHE A 152 -15.66 -5.37 -8.02
C PHE A 152 -15.57 -6.21 -6.76
N MET A 153 -15.34 -5.62 -5.59
CA MET A 153 -15.16 -6.28 -4.30
C MET A 153 -16.43 -6.27 -3.47
#